data_26c6f7f06edbdb72d93c9f66c92f5ad9
#
_entry.id   26c6f7f06edbdb72d93c9f66c92f5ad9
#
_cell.length_a   1.000
_cell.length_b   1.000
_cell.length_c   1.000
_cell.angle_alpha   90.00
_cell.angle_beta   90.00
_cell.angle_gamma   90.00
#
_symmetry.space_group_name_H-M   'P 1'
#
loop_
_entity.id
_entity.type
_entity.pdbx_description
1 polymer ?
#
loop_
_entity_poly.entity_id
_entity_poly.type
_entity_poly.pdbx_seq_one_letter_code
_entity_poly.pdbx_strand_id
1 'polypeptide(L)'
;MADKNAEVAVEDNGGMKKTLSLWNFFTIGFGAIIGTGWVLQVGDWMVVGGGPVPAMIAFLLGAIFLVPVGAVFGELTAAIPISGGIVEYVDRSFGRTLSYITGWLLALGNGILCPWEAIAISTLVSEMFGSLPGLEWLRAVKLYTILGADVYLFPTLIALGFAVYVIFLNFRGASSAAKLQAFLTKALLCGMLLAMGVSLFTGSPDNAMPVFSQVTGAGGGKAATEGASLFAGIVSVLVLTPFFYAGFDTIPQQAEEAAEGLNWNKFGKIISLALLAAGGFYMVCIYSFGTILDWHEFVKSPVPALACLKGINMLLYLAMLVIATLGPMGPMNSFYGATSRIMLAMGRKGQLPEQFAEVDPKSGAPKLACVVLGAITVVGPFLGKNMLIPLTNVSALAFIFSCGMVALACLRMRFIEPDLPRPYEVPGGKFGIGLAIAACAIIIGLLVIPFSPASLNMVEWSIVIGWLAVGLALMAFTNSRKK
;
A
#
# COMPACT_ATOMS: atom_id res chain seq x y z
N MET A 1 -4.01 -52.97 -30.38
CA MET A 1 -4.32 -52.32 -29.09
C MET A 1 -3.16 -51.38 -28.83
N ALA A 2 -3.39 -50.14 -29.15
CA ALA A 2 -2.35 -49.11 -29.15
C ALA A 2 -2.23 -48.47 -27.77
N ASP A 3 -1.00 -48.31 -27.40
CA ASP A 3 -0.50 -47.69 -26.19
C ASP A 3 -0.90 -46.21 -26.13
N LYS A 4 -1.68 -45.85 -25.13
CA LYS A 4 -2.12 -44.50 -24.86
C LYS A 4 -1.52 -44.02 -23.54
N ASN A 5 -0.24 -43.82 -23.47
CA ASN A 5 0.42 -43.09 -22.39
C ASN A 5 1.65 -42.35 -22.95
N ALA A 6 1.38 -41.38 -23.80
CA ALA A 6 2.34 -40.32 -24.02
C ALA A 6 2.06 -39.25 -22.93
N GLU A 7 2.66 -39.41 -21.74
CA GLU A 7 2.89 -38.31 -20.82
C GLU A 7 3.75 -37.29 -21.54
N VAL A 8 3.10 -36.17 -21.91
CA VAL A 8 3.82 -34.97 -22.30
C VAL A 8 4.55 -34.50 -21.04
N ALA A 9 5.85 -34.77 -21.00
CA ALA A 9 6.72 -34.15 -20.00
C ALA A 9 6.62 -32.63 -20.17
N VAL A 10 5.87 -31.98 -19.28
CA VAL A 10 5.90 -30.55 -19.11
C VAL A 10 7.30 -30.25 -18.59
N GLU A 11 8.14 -29.67 -19.44
CA GLU A 11 9.41 -29.10 -19.01
C GLU A 11 9.16 -28.18 -17.83
N ASP A 12 9.79 -28.47 -16.70
CA ASP A 12 9.78 -27.67 -15.48
C ASP A 12 10.60 -26.40 -15.73
N ASN A 13 9.98 -25.43 -16.39
CA ASN A 13 10.57 -24.14 -16.73
C ASN A 13 10.62 -23.19 -15.51
N GLY A 14 10.80 -23.71 -14.28
CA GLY A 14 10.92 -22.88 -13.07
C GLY A 14 9.63 -22.11 -12.72
N GLY A 15 8.48 -22.68 -13.07
CA GLY A 15 7.15 -22.13 -12.80
C GLY A 15 6.85 -22.07 -11.30
N MET A 16 6.09 -21.04 -10.88
CA MET A 16 5.65 -20.90 -9.50
C MET A 16 4.67 -22.02 -9.11
N LYS A 17 4.71 -22.46 -7.85
CA LYS A 17 3.79 -23.49 -7.34
C LYS A 17 2.35 -22.98 -7.32
N LYS A 18 1.45 -23.64 -8.05
CA LYS A 18 0.03 -23.27 -8.18
C LYS A 18 -0.78 -23.77 -6.98
N THR A 19 -0.93 -22.96 -5.96
CA THR A 19 -1.55 -23.35 -4.69
C THR A 19 -2.59 -22.36 -4.15
N LEU A 20 -2.72 -21.17 -4.73
CA LEU A 20 -3.57 -20.11 -4.17
C LEU A 20 -5.03 -20.24 -4.59
N SER A 21 -5.92 -20.42 -3.61
CA SER A 21 -7.38 -20.39 -3.77
C SER A 21 -7.92 -18.95 -3.85
N LEU A 22 -9.18 -18.80 -4.26
CA LEU A 22 -9.88 -17.51 -4.25
C LEU A 22 -9.87 -16.84 -2.86
N TRP A 23 -10.02 -17.63 -1.80
CA TRP A 23 -9.96 -17.12 -0.44
C TRP A 23 -8.56 -16.64 -0.05
N ASN A 24 -7.52 -17.35 -0.50
CA ASN A 24 -6.15 -16.89 -0.31
C ASN A 24 -5.91 -15.54 -0.99
N PHE A 25 -6.37 -15.36 -2.23
CA PHE A 25 -6.26 -14.08 -2.92
C PHE A 25 -7.01 -12.95 -2.20
N PHE A 26 -8.24 -13.21 -1.70
CA PHE A 26 -8.95 -12.23 -0.89
C PHE A 26 -8.16 -11.85 0.36
N THR A 27 -7.69 -12.83 1.12
CA THR A 27 -6.96 -12.58 2.38
C THR A 27 -5.61 -11.90 2.16
N ILE A 28 -4.93 -12.22 1.06
CA ILE A 28 -3.68 -11.56 0.66
C ILE A 28 -3.97 -10.09 0.31
N GLY A 29 -4.93 -9.82 -0.56
CA GLY A 29 -5.28 -8.47 -0.98
C GLY A 29 -5.84 -7.62 0.16
N PHE A 30 -6.84 -8.14 0.88
CA PHE A 30 -7.42 -7.44 2.02
C PHE A 30 -6.40 -7.21 3.14
N GLY A 31 -5.56 -8.21 3.44
CA GLY A 31 -4.51 -8.09 4.45
C GLY A 31 -3.32 -7.21 4.02
N ALA A 32 -3.13 -6.98 2.72
CA ALA A 32 -2.18 -6.00 2.21
C ALA A 32 -2.75 -4.57 2.30
N ILE A 33 -4.06 -4.39 2.05
CA ILE A 33 -4.75 -3.10 2.18
C ILE A 33 -4.80 -2.66 3.64
N ILE A 34 -5.17 -3.57 4.56
CA ILE A 34 -5.35 -3.22 5.97
C ILE A 34 -4.04 -3.42 6.73
N GLY A 35 -3.28 -2.34 6.81
CA GLY A 35 -2.07 -2.23 7.62
C GLY A 35 -2.31 -1.51 8.94
N THR A 36 -1.27 -0.93 9.52
CA THR A 36 -1.30 -0.15 10.78
C THR A 36 -1.49 1.35 10.55
N GLY A 37 -1.71 1.76 9.33
CA GLY A 37 -1.93 3.17 8.98
C GLY A 37 -3.02 3.84 9.83
N TRP A 38 -4.09 3.12 10.16
CA TRP A 38 -5.16 3.62 11.01
C TRP A 38 -4.71 3.97 12.45
N VAL A 39 -3.77 3.22 13.03
CA VAL A 39 -3.25 3.51 14.39
C VAL A 39 -2.48 4.82 14.39
N LEU A 40 -1.66 5.03 13.36
CA LEU A 40 -0.73 6.15 13.28
C LEU A 40 -1.35 7.41 12.70
N GLN A 41 -2.22 7.25 11.69
CA GLN A 41 -2.65 8.37 10.86
C GLN A 41 -4.14 8.71 10.95
N VAL A 42 -4.95 7.99 11.73
CA VAL A 42 -6.37 8.34 11.88
C VAL A 42 -6.55 9.78 12.39
N GLY A 43 -5.70 10.24 13.31
CA GLY A 43 -5.66 11.63 13.73
C GLY A 43 -5.21 12.58 12.63
N ASP A 44 -4.19 12.23 11.86
CA ASP A 44 -3.71 13.03 10.74
C ASP A 44 -4.77 13.16 9.63
N TRP A 45 -5.55 12.10 9.34
CA TRP A 45 -6.67 12.18 8.41
C TRP A 45 -7.75 13.16 8.88
N MET A 46 -8.04 13.18 10.19
CA MET A 46 -9.00 14.14 10.76
C MET A 46 -8.46 15.58 10.70
N VAL A 47 -7.17 15.79 10.96
CA VAL A 47 -6.52 17.11 10.83
C VAL A 47 -6.56 17.60 9.39
N VAL A 48 -6.12 16.76 8.44
CA VAL A 48 -6.11 17.10 7.01
C VAL A 48 -7.52 17.34 6.48
N GLY A 49 -8.49 16.54 6.93
CA GLY A 49 -9.89 16.66 6.54
C GLY A 49 -10.64 17.80 7.23
N GLY A 50 -10.12 18.29 8.36
CA GLY A 50 -10.83 19.23 9.22
C GLY A 50 -11.94 18.58 10.04
N GLY A 51 -11.86 17.27 10.28
CA GLY A 51 -12.78 16.52 11.12
C GLY A 51 -12.95 15.05 10.72
N PRO A 52 -13.60 14.25 11.58
CA PRO A 52 -13.87 12.83 11.29
C PRO A 52 -14.77 12.64 10.06
N VAL A 53 -15.84 13.43 9.92
CA VAL A 53 -16.84 13.28 8.86
C VAL A 53 -16.25 13.54 7.48
N PRO A 54 -15.49 14.62 7.20
CA PRO A 54 -14.81 14.81 5.93
C PRO A 54 -13.86 13.67 5.60
N ALA A 55 -13.10 13.18 6.58
CA ALA A 55 -12.21 12.05 6.39
C ALA A 55 -12.96 10.77 6.02
N MET A 56 -14.10 10.47 6.67
CA MET A 56 -14.97 9.33 6.31
C MET A 56 -15.48 9.43 4.88
N ILE A 57 -15.98 10.60 4.48
CA ILE A 57 -16.48 10.85 3.12
C ILE A 57 -15.36 10.63 2.09
N ALA A 58 -14.17 11.13 2.38
CA ALA A 58 -13.00 10.97 1.50
C ALA A 58 -12.62 9.50 1.32
N PHE A 59 -12.57 8.70 2.38
CA PHE A 59 -12.30 7.26 2.27
C PHE A 59 -13.42 6.52 1.53
N LEU A 60 -14.69 6.86 1.75
CA LEU A 60 -15.80 6.28 0.97
C LEU A 60 -15.66 6.60 -0.53
N LEU A 61 -15.39 7.86 -0.87
CA LEU A 61 -15.17 8.29 -2.26
C LEU A 61 -13.94 7.59 -2.86
N GLY A 62 -12.87 7.43 -2.09
CA GLY A 62 -11.69 6.68 -2.49
C GLY A 62 -12.01 5.24 -2.86
N ALA A 63 -12.81 4.54 -2.04
CA ALA A 63 -13.28 3.19 -2.36
C ALA A 63 -14.12 3.18 -3.65
N ILE A 64 -15.08 4.10 -3.78
CA ILE A 64 -15.94 4.20 -4.97
C ILE A 64 -15.10 4.44 -6.23
N PHE A 65 -14.09 5.30 -6.18
CA PHE A 65 -13.20 5.59 -7.31
C PHE A 65 -12.31 4.40 -7.68
N LEU A 66 -11.88 3.61 -6.70
CA LEU A 66 -10.98 2.49 -6.94
C LEU A 66 -11.70 1.17 -7.29
N VAL A 67 -12.99 1.02 -7.01
CA VAL A 67 -13.76 -0.19 -7.39
C VAL A 67 -13.72 -0.45 -8.91
N PRO A 68 -13.98 0.52 -9.80
CA PRO A 68 -13.80 0.32 -11.24
C PRO A 68 -12.36 -0.04 -11.63
N VAL A 69 -11.37 0.53 -10.94
CA VAL A 69 -9.95 0.20 -11.14
C VAL A 69 -9.68 -1.27 -10.76
N GLY A 70 -10.16 -1.72 -9.61
CA GLY A 70 -10.08 -3.12 -9.19
C GLY A 70 -10.73 -4.09 -10.17
N ALA A 71 -11.87 -3.70 -10.78
CA ALA A 71 -12.52 -4.49 -11.82
C ALA A 71 -11.66 -4.58 -13.10
N VAL A 72 -10.97 -3.51 -13.50
CA VAL A 72 -10.01 -3.51 -14.61
C VAL A 72 -8.86 -4.48 -14.34
N PHE A 73 -8.28 -4.44 -13.15
CA PHE A 73 -7.26 -5.40 -12.74
C PHE A 73 -7.79 -6.83 -12.78
N GLY A 74 -9.03 -7.05 -12.33
CA GLY A 74 -9.70 -8.35 -12.40
C GLY A 74 -9.83 -8.88 -13.83
N GLU A 75 -10.23 -8.05 -14.79
CA GLU A 75 -10.35 -8.43 -16.20
C GLU A 75 -9.00 -8.83 -16.80
N LEU A 76 -7.99 -7.95 -16.65
CA LEU A 76 -6.68 -8.19 -17.25
C LEU A 76 -5.98 -9.39 -16.60
N THR A 77 -6.10 -9.58 -15.30
CA THR A 77 -5.52 -10.72 -14.60
C THR A 77 -6.19 -12.03 -14.98
N ALA A 78 -7.52 -12.03 -15.13
CA ALA A 78 -8.25 -13.21 -15.57
C ALA A 78 -7.93 -13.60 -17.03
N ALA A 79 -7.65 -12.60 -17.87
CA ALA A 79 -7.27 -12.80 -19.27
C ALA A 79 -5.79 -13.20 -19.45
N ILE A 80 -4.91 -12.68 -18.61
CA ILE A 80 -3.44 -12.82 -18.71
C ILE A 80 -2.87 -13.05 -17.30
N PRO A 81 -2.99 -14.28 -16.74
CA PRO A 81 -2.60 -14.58 -15.36
C PRO A 81 -1.09 -14.85 -15.23
N ILE A 82 -0.29 -13.80 -15.26
CA ILE A 82 1.18 -13.86 -15.16
C ILE A 82 1.70 -12.97 -14.03
N SER A 83 2.82 -13.35 -13.42
CA SER A 83 3.52 -12.54 -12.42
C SER A 83 4.02 -11.24 -13.03
N GLY A 84 3.85 -10.13 -12.29
CA GLY A 84 4.23 -8.81 -12.79
C GLY A 84 3.32 -8.31 -13.94
N GLY A 85 2.08 -8.82 -14.03
CA GLY A 85 1.15 -8.62 -15.12
C GLY A 85 0.97 -7.17 -15.58
N ILE A 86 1.08 -6.19 -14.67
CA ILE A 86 0.96 -4.76 -15.00
C ILE A 86 1.98 -4.34 -16.07
N VAL A 87 3.23 -4.80 -15.94
CA VAL A 87 4.28 -4.51 -16.93
C VAL A 87 3.92 -5.12 -18.29
N GLU A 88 3.35 -6.35 -18.29
CA GLU A 88 2.88 -7.02 -19.50
C GLU A 88 1.70 -6.30 -20.15
N TYR A 89 0.67 -5.95 -19.36
CA TYR A 89 -0.53 -5.31 -19.88
C TYR A 89 -0.21 -4.00 -20.60
N VAL A 90 0.67 -3.18 -20.00
CA VAL A 90 1.08 -1.91 -20.61
C VAL A 90 2.02 -2.13 -21.79
N ASP A 91 2.90 -3.14 -21.76
CA ASP A 91 3.80 -3.47 -22.85
C ASP A 91 3.05 -3.91 -24.12
N ARG A 92 2.08 -4.82 -23.98
CA ARG A 92 1.21 -5.25 -25.08
C ARG A 92 0.41 -4.11 -25.69
N SER A 93 -0.02 -3.17 -24.85
CA SER A 93 -0.87 -2.08 -25.28
C SER A 93 -0.10 -0.90 -25.87
N PHE A 94 0.96 -0.46 -25.20
CA PHE A 94 1.64 0.81 -25.45
C PHE A 94 3.12 0.66 -25.76
N GLY A 95 3.64 -0.56 -25.67
CA GLY A 95 5.03 -0.88 -25.94
C GLY A 95 5.96 -0.56 -24.79
N ARG A 96 7.23 -0.89 -25.00
CA ARG A 96 8.29 -1.00 -23.99
C ARG A 96 8.51 0.26 -23.15
N THR A 97 8.48 1.46 -23.75
CA THR A 97 8.81 2.70 -23.04
C THR A 97 7.77 3.04 -21.97
N LEU A 98 6.47 3.00 -22.34
CA LEU A 98 5.40 3.28 -21.39
C LEU A 98 5.28 2.17 -20.33
N SER A 99 5.50 0.93 -20.72
CA SER A 99 5.61 -0.21 -19.79
C SER A 99 6.73 0.00 -18.76
N TYR A 100 7.91 0.45 -19.21
CA TYR A 100 9.03 0.78 -18.32
C TYR A 100 8.64 1.86 -17.31
N ILE A 101 8.10 3.00 -17.78
CA ILE A 101 7.71 4.11 -16.90
C ILE A 101 6.67 3.65 -15.88
N THR A 102 5.67 2.89 -16.33
CA THR A 102 4.60 2.38 -15.45
C THR A 102 5.15 1.42 -14.41
N GLY A 103 5.97 0.44 -14.81
CA GLY A 103 6.59 -0.51 -13.89
C GLY A 103 7.54 0.17 -12.90
N TRP A 104 8.30 1.17 -13.34
CA TRP A 104 9.22 1.93 -12.51
C TRP A 104 8.50 2.81 -11.48
N LEU A 105 7.40 3.47 -11.88
CA LEU A 105 6.55 4.23 -10.95
C LEU A 105 5.79 3.30 -9.99
N LEU A 106 5.29 2.15 -10.46
CA LEU A 106 4.68 1.18 -9.56
C LEU A 106 5.67 0.62 -8.54
N ALA A 107 6.93 0.40 -8.96
CA ALA A 107 8.00 -0.01 -8.04
C ALA A 107 8.30 1.10 -7.00
N LEU A 108 8.17 2.37 -7.34
CA LEU A 108 8.20 3.46 -6.36
C LEU A 108 6.99 3.41 -5.41
N GLY A 109 5.77 3.37 -5.99
CA GLY A 109 4.54 3.40 -5.21
C GLY A 109 4.49 2.28 -4.17
N ASN A 110 4.72 1.05 -4.60
CA ASN A 110 4.71 -0.11 -3.71
C ASN A 110 5.99 -0.19 -2.85
N GLY A 111 7.15 0.18 -3.40
CA GLY A 111 8.43 0.14 -2.70
C GLY A 111 8.50 1.09 -1.51
N ILE A 112 7.86 2.27 -1.59
CA ILE A 112 7.78 3.25 -0.50
C ILE A 112 7.07 2.68 0.75
N LEU A 113 6.13 1.74 0.59
CA LEU A 113 5.45 1.15 1.74
C LEU A 113 6.42 0.41 2.68
N CYS A 114 7.51 -0.14 2.16
CA CYS A 114 8.50 -0.82 3.01
C CYS A 114 9.21 0.14 4.00
N PRO A 115 9.85 1.23 3.59
CA PRO A 115 10.42 2.21 4.52
C PRO A 115 9.33 2.94 5.32
N TRP A 116 8.12 3.16 4.78
CA TRP A 116 6.99 3.74 5.49
C TRP A 116 6.60 2.90 6.71
N GLU A 117 6.45 1.59 6.56
CA GLU A 117 6.14 0.67 7.66
C GLU A 117 7.31 0.56 8.66
N ALA A 118 8.55 0.72 8.21
CA ALA A 118 9.71 0.77 9.10
C ALA A 118 9.72 2.06 9.96
N ILE A 119 9.31 3.22 9.41
CA ILE A 119 9.05 4.45 10.18
C ILE A 119 7.92 4.20 11.19
N ALA A 120 6.86 3.50 10.76
CA ALA A 120 5.71 3.17 11.61
C ALA A 120 6.16 2.40 12.85
N ILE A 121 6.97 1.35 12.69
CA ILE A 121 7.53 0.57 13.80
C ILE A 121 8.36 1.47 14.74
N SER A 122 9.27 2.28 14.18
CA SER A 122 10.10 3.19 14.99
C SER A 122 9.25 4.16 15.82
N THR A 123 8.19 4.70 15.22
CA THR A 123 7.26 5.63 15.89
C THR A 123 6.50 4.95 17.01
N LEU A 124 5.95 3.75 16.77
CA LEU A 124 5.19 2.99 17.76
C LEU A 124 6.07 2.53 18.92
N VAL A 125 7.29 2.06 18.65
CA VAL A 125 8.27 1.71 19.68
C VAL A 125 8.69 2.94 20.47
N SER A 126 8.88 4.08 19.82
CA SER A 126 9.17 5.34 20.51
C SER A 126 8.04 5.75 21.45
N GLU A 127 6.77 5.61 21.01
CA GLU A 127 5.60 5.88 21.84
C GLU A 127 5.52 4.91 23.03
N MET A 128 5.78 3.62 22.80
CA MET A 128 5.85 2.61 23.86
C MET A 128 6.86 3.01 24.95
N PHE A 129 8.06 3.40 24.55
CA PHE A 129 9.12 3.79 25.50
C PHE A 129 8.80 5.09 26.23
N GLY A 130 8.10 6.02 25.60
CA GLY A 130 7.67 7.26 26.24
C GLY A 130 6.48 7.12 27.18
N SER A 131 5.69 6.06 27.03
CA SER A 131 4.41 5.91 27.76
C SER A 131 4.41 4.85 28.87
N LEU A 132 5.42 3.97 28.91
CA LEU A 132 5.55 2.92 29.91
C LEU A 132 6.58 3.29 30.97
N PRO A 133 6.19 3.30 32.28
CA PRO A 133 7.11 3.60 33.38
C PRO A 133 8.35 2.69 33.37
N GLY A 134 9.51 3.29 33.56
CA GLY A 134 10.78 2.58 33.60
C GLY A 134 11.45 2.30 32.24
N LEU A 135 10.80 2.66 31.12
CA LEU A 135 11.35 2.52 29.77
C LEU A 135 11.76 3.85 29.13
N GLU A 136 11.51 4.99 29.81
CA GLU A 136 11.77 6.34 29.28
C GLU A 136 13.24 6.55 28.90
N TRP A 137 14.17 5.89 29.59
CA TRP A 137 15.62 5.97 29.31
C TRP A 137 15.96 5.46 27.89
N LEU A 138 15.13 4.61 27.28
CA LEU A 138 15.29 4.15 25.90
C LEU A 138 15.00 5.27 24.86
N ARG A 139 14.39 6.37 25.29
CA ARG A 139 14.24 7.60 24.50
C ARG A 139 15.25 8.69 24.87
N ALA A 140 16.18 8.42 25.81
CA ALA A 140 17.16 9.44 26.23
C ALA A 140 18.17 9.80 25.13
N VAL A 141 18.48 8.88 24.23
CA VAL A 141 19.46 9.13 23.15
C VAL A 141 18.73 9.57 21.88
N LYS A 142 18.60 10.88 21.72
CA LYS A 142 18.14 11.50 20.48
C LYS A 142 19.30 11.59 19.51
N LEU A 143 19.11 11.12 18.26
CA LEU A 143 20.10 11.20 17.19
C LEU A 143 20.07 12.56 16.52
N TYR A 144 18.90 12.97 16.02
CA TYR A 144 18.68 14.26 15.33
C TYR A 144 17.17 14.54 15.23
N THR A 145 16.86 15.72 14.68
CA THR A 145 15.50 16.10 14.29
C THR A 145 15.44 16.26 12.77
N ILE A 146 14.44 15.67 12.12
CA ILE A 146 14.20 15.81 10.69
C ILE A 146 12.73 16.19 10.44
N LEU A 147 12.51 17.24 9.66
CA LEU A 147 11.17 17.81 9.41
C LEU A 147 10.36 18.07 10.69
N GLY A 148 11.04 18.43 11.79
CA GLY A 148 10.41 18.65 13.08
C GLY A 148 10.08 17.39 13.89
N ALA A 149 10.42 16.20 13.42
CA ALA A 149 10.29 14.94 14.16
C ALA A 149 11.63 14.50 14.75
N ASP A 150 11.63 14.13 16.02
CA ASP A 150 12.79 13.60 16.71
C ASP A 150 13.00 12.12 16.39
N VAL A 151 14.23 11.76 16.05
CA VAL A 151 14.68 10.38 15.79
C VAL A 151 15.51 9.91 16.97
N TYR A 152 15.13 8.78 17.58
CA TYR A 152 15.77 8.20 18.76
C TYR A 152 16.51 6.91 18.43
N LEU A 153 17.67 6.69 19.05
CA LEU A 153 18.56 5.56 18.76
C LEU A 153 17.88 4.20 18.92
N PHE A 154 17.34 3.90 20.10
CA PHE A 154 16.83 2.54 20.39
C PHE A 154 15.56 2.20 19.60
N PRO A 155 14.54 3.09 19.44
CA PRO A 155 13.43 2.84 18.54
C PRO A 155 13.87 2.58 17.10
N THR A 156 14.87 3.33 16.60
CA THR A 156 15.44 3.14 15.26
C THR A 156 16.12 1.78 15.11
N LEU A 157 16.93 1.36 16.09
CA LEU A 157 17.61 0.04 16.07
C LEU A 157 16.60 -1.12 16.11
N ILE A 158 15.54 -1.01 16.90
CA ILE A 158 14.49 -2.04 16.96
C ILE A 158 13.75 -2.12 15.62
N ALA A 159 13.34 -0.98 15.06
CA ALA A 159 12.68 -0.94 13.74
C ALA A 159 13.59 -1.48 12.63
N LEU A 160 14.87 -1.17 12.68
CA LEU A 160 15.87 -1.75 11.76
C LEU A 160 15.95 -3.27 11.91
N GLY A 161 15.93 -3.80 13.13
CA GLY A 161 15.90 -5.24 13.39
C GLY A 161 14.69 -5.92 12.75
N PHE A 162 13.48 -5.34 12.89
CA PHE A 162 12.27 -5.84 12.25
C PHE A 162 12.35 -5.76 10.71
N ALA A 163 12.85 -4.64 10.17
CA ALA A 163 13.05 -4.48 8.74
C ALA A 163 14.00 -5.55 8.18
N VAL A 164 15.17 -5.74 8.81
CA VAL A 164 16.16 -6.77 8.42
C VAL A 164 15.55 -8.17 8.52
N TYR A 165 14.71 -8.44 9.52
CA TYR A 165 14.02 -9.73 9.65
C TYR A 165 13.06 -9.98 8.47
N VAL A 166 12.25 -8.98 8.08
CA VAL A 166 11.36 -9.10 6.91
C VAL A 166 12.15 -9.28 5.62
N ILE A 167 13.24 -8.52 5.44
CA ILE A 167 14.15 -8.67 4.30
C ILE A 167 14.67 -10.11 4.23
N PHE A 168 15.19 -10.63 5.34
CA PHE A 168 15.71 -11.99 5.44
C PHE A 168 14.67 -13.08 5.11
N LEU A 169 13.40 -12.91 5.57
CA LEU A 169 12.33 -13.84 5.24
C LEU A 169 12.05 -13.88 3.73
N ASN A 170 12.06 -12.72 3.08
CA ASN A 170 11.85 -12.63 1.64
C ASN A 170 12.99 -13.26 0.83
N PHE A 171 14.24 -13.18 1.31
CA PHE A 171 15.36 -13.91 0.72
C PHE A 171 15.24 -15.43 0.89
N ARG A 172 14.55 -15.90 1.95
CA ARG A 172 14.29 -17.34 2.17
C ARG A 172 13.13 -17.90 1.34
N GLY A 173 12.40 -17.04 0.65
CA GLY A 173 11.33 -17.42 -0.27
C GLY A 173 9.92 -17.20 0.27
N ALA A 174 8.95 -17.22 -0.65
CA ALA A 174 7.57 -16.81 -0.44
C ALA A 174 6.82 -17.60 0.65
N SER A 175 7.11 -18.88 0.84
CA SER A 175 6.38 -19.73 1.81
C SER A 175 6.61 -19.32 3.27
N SER A 176 7.84 -18.90 3.62
CA SER A 176 8.16 -18.41 4.97
C SER A 176 7.53 -17.06 5.24
N ALA A 177 7.57 -16.18 4.25
CA ALA A 177 6.93 -14.87 4.30
C ALA A 177 5.40 -14.97 4.44
N ALA A 178 4.75 -15.89 3.71
CA ALA A 178 3.29 -16.08 3.74
C ALA A 178 2.76 -16.56 5.10
N LYS A 179 3.49 -17.40 5.81
CA LYS A 179 3.10 -17.87 7.16
C LYS A 179 3.09 -16.72 8.17
N LEU A 180 4.12 -15.89 8.17
CA LEU A 180 4.18 -14.68 9.00
C LEU A 180 3.04 -13.74 8.66
N GLN A 181 2.82 -13.47 7.38
CA GLN A 181 1.74 -12.62 6.89
C GLN A 181 0.38 -13.06 7.42
N ALA A 182 0.03 -14.34 7.29
CA ALA A 182 -1.26 -14.87 7.72
C ALA A 182 -1.48 -14.72 9.23
N PHE A 183 -0.43 -14.89 10.04
CA PHE A 183 -0.51 -14.69 11.48
C PHE A 183 -0.71 -13.22 11.86
N LEU A 184 0.13 -12.34 11.31
CA LEU A 184 0.08 -10.89 11.59
C LEU A 184 -1.24 -10.26 11.15
N THR A 185 -1.74 -10.62 9.96
CA THR A 185 -3.02 -10.13 9.45
C THR A 185 -4.18 -10.52 10.38
N LYS A 186 -4.23 -11.78 10.84
CA LYS A 186 -5.28 -12.21 11.78
C LYS A 186 -5.19 -11.47 13.11
N ALA A 187 -4.00 -11.35 13.68
CA ALA A 187 -3.79 -10.65 14.95
C ALA A 187 -4.19 -9.17 14.83
N LEU A 188 -3.79 -8.51 13.74
CA LEU A 188 -4.13 -7.11 13.46
C LEU A 188 -5.64 -6.94 13.31
N LEU A 189 -6.31 -7.77 12.50
CA LEU A 189 -7.76 -7.69 12.31
C LEU A 189 -8.54 -7.90 13.61
N CYS A 190 -8.17 -8.91 14.41
CA CYS A 190 -8.82 -9.14 15.71
C CYS A 190 -8.62 -7.95 16.66
N GLY A 191 -7.39 -7.43 16.74
CA GLY A 191 -7.08 -6.27 17.59
C GLY A 191 -7.85 -5.03 17.14
N MET A 192 -7.91 -4.77 15.81
CA MET A 192 -8.66 -3.67 15.26
C MET A 192 -10.15 -3.73 15.57
N LEU A 193 -10.79 -4.87 15.32
CA LEU A 193 -12.22 -5.06 15.61
C LEU A 193 -12.51 -4.86 17.10
N LEU A 194 -11.62 -5.33 17.97
CA LEU A 194 -11.72 -5.10 19.40
C LEU A 194 -11.60 -3.61 19.75
N ALA A 195 -10.58 -2.92 19.25
CA ALA A 195 -10.36 -1.51 19.52
C ALA A 195 -11.53 -0.64 19.00
N MET A 196 -11.99 -0.89 17.77
CA MET A 196 -13.15 -0.20 17.18
C MET A 196 -14.42 -0.48 17.97
N GLY A 197 -14.66 -1.74 18.35
CA GLY A 197 -15.81 -2.11 19.16
C GLY A 197 -15.83 -1.37 20.49
N VAL A 198 -14.71 -1.40 21.24
CA VAL A 198 -14.61 -0.64 22.50
C VAL A 198 -14.85 0.84 22.27
N SER A 199 -14.25 1.44 21.23
CA SER A 199 -14.42 2.87 20.94
C SER A 199 -15.86 3.23 20.61
N LEU A 200 -16.60 2.37 19.87
CA LEU A 200 -18.02 2.57 19.56
C LEU A 200 -18.92 2.50 20.81
N PHE A 201 -18.59 1.62 21.77
CA PHE A 201 -19.39 1.47 22.99
C PHE A 201 -19.07 2.54 24.05
N THR A 202 -17.88 3.13 24.04
CA THR A 202 -17.46 4.14 25.00
C THR A 202 -17.59 5.58 24.50
N GLY A 203 -17.67 5.75 23.17
CA GLY A 203 -17.73 7.06 22.52
C GLY A 203 -19.13 7.67 22.48
N SER A 204 -19.19 8.98 22.16
CA SER A 204 -20.42 9.72 21.87
C SER A 204 -20.35 10.36 20.49
N PRO A 205 -21.44 10.32 19.68
CA PRO A 205 -21.50 11.04 18.40
C PRO A 205 -21.18 12.53 18.51
N ASP A 206 -21.49 13.16 19.66
CA ASP A 206 -21.22 14.58 19.90
C ASP A 206 -19.72 14.90 19.87
N ASN A 207 -18.86 13.95 20.19
CA ASN A 207 -17.42 14.09 20.14
C ASN A 207 -16.88 14.29 18.71
N ALA A 208 -17.64 13.88 17.68
CA ALA A 208 -17.30 14.11 16.28
C ALA A 208 -17.70 15.50 15.76
N MET A 209 -18.26 16.35 16.63
CA MET A 209 -18.66 17.72 16.30
C MET A 209 -17.59 18.73 16.74
N PRO A 210 -17.48 19.88 16.07
CA PRO A 210 -18.17 20.24 14.83
C PRO A 210 -17.73 19.39 13.65
N VAL A 211 -18.60 19.25 12.64
CA VAL A 211 -18.33 18.44 11.42
C VAL A 211 -17.06 18.88 10.71
N PHE A 212 -16.77 20.18 10.75
CA PHE A 212 -15.57 20.75 10.13
C PHE A 212 -15.00 21.86 11.03
N SER A 213 -13.71 21.78 11.28
CA SER A 213 -12.92 22.79 11.98
C SER A 213 -11.46 22.70 11.58
N GLN A 214 -10.73 23.79 11.68
CA GLN A 214 -9.30 23.83 11.43
C GLN A 214 -8.54 23.61 12.72
N VAL A 215 -7.71 22.58 12.77
CA VAL A 215 -6.83 22.29 13.92
C VAL A 215 -5.45 21.86 13.45
N THR A 216 -4.47 22.05 14.32
CA THR A 216 -3.13 21.50 14.13
C THR A 216 -2.99 20.25 15.00
N GLY A 217 -2.70 19.12 14.38
CA GLY A 217 -2.42 17.86 15.10
C GLY A 217 -0.92 17.69 15.38
N ALA A 218 -0.61 16.74 16.25
CA ALA A 218 0.77 16.37 16.58
C ALA A 218 1.49 15.59 15.46
N GLY A 219 0.78 15.15 14.42
CA GLY A 219 1.26 14.18 13.42
C GLY A 219 1.97 14.76 12.21
N GLY A 220 2.03 16.06 12.01
CA GLY A 220 2.67 16.67 10.83
C GLY A 220 1.81 16.65 9.56
N GLY A 221 0.52 16.31 9.66
CA GLY A 221 -0.46 16.53 8.59
C GLY A 221 -0.52 18.02 8.25
N LYS A 222 -0.72 18.36 6.97
CA LYS A 222 -0.98 19.75 6.57
C LYS A 222 -2.26 20.20 7.28
N ALA A 223 -2.16 21.16 8.19
CA ALA A 223 -3.34 21.83 8.69
C ALA A 223 -4.14 22.37 7.50
N ALA A 224 -5.46 22.25 7.56
CA ALA A 224 -6.29 22.91 6.58
C ALA A 224 -5.89 24.40 6.54
N THR A 225 -5.49 24.90 5.37
CA THR A 225 -5.04 26.28 5.20
C THR A 225 -6.16 27.26 5.61
N GLU A 226 -5.80 28.41 6.16
CA GLU A 226 -6.76 29.49 6.42
C GLU A 226 -7.68 29.71 5.21
N GLY A 227 -8.99 29.65 5.39
CA GLY A 227 -9.98 29.72 4.31
C GLY A 227 -10.33 28.37 3.65
N ALA A 228 -9.78 27.23 4.11
CA ALA A 228 -10.19 25.92 3.62
C ALA A 228 -11.66 25.62 3.96
N SER A 229 -12.35 24.97 3.02
CA SER A 229 -13.72 24.54 3.16
C SER A 229 -13.80 23.05 3.47
N LEU A 230 -14.98 22.59 3.91
CA LEU A 230 -15.29 21.16 4.04
C LEU A 230 -14.91 20.38 2.78
N PHE A 231 -15.20 20.93 1.60
CA PHE A 231 -14.84 20.32 0.31
C PHE A 231 -13.32 20.18 0.14
N ALA A 232 -12.56 21.24 0.48
CA ALA A 232 -11.10 21.18 0.41
C ALA A 232 -10.53 20.12 1.37
N GLY A 233 -11.09 19.97 2.57
CA GLY A 233 -10.72 18.91 3.50
C GLY A 233 -10.99 17.50 2.93
N ILE A 234 -12.17 17.27 2.37
CA ILE A 234 -12.51 16.00 1.71
C ILE A 234 -11.51 15.70 0.59
N VAL A 235 -11.22 16.66 -0.29
CA VAL A 235 -10.28 16.49 -1.42
C VAL A 235 -8.87 16.19 -0.91
N SER A 236 -8.42 16.88 0.13
CA SER A 236 -7.08 16.69 0.69
C SER A 236 -6.88 15.29 1.30
N VAL A 237 -7.93 14.70 1.89
CA VAL A 237 -7.87 13.31 2.35
C VAL A 237 -8.06 12.32 1.20
N LEU A 238 -8.92 12.63 0.21
CA LEU A 238 -9.19 11.75 -0.92
C LEU A 238 -7.91 11.36 -1.67
N VAL A 239 -6.99 12.29 -1.87
CA VAL A 239 -5.73 12.00 -2.60
C VAL A 239 -4.77 11.09 -1.84
N LEU A 240 -4.93 10.95 -0.51
CA LEU A 240 -4.17 10.00 0.31
C LEU A 240 -4.72 8.57 0.16
N THR A 241 -6.01 8.43 -0.17
CA THR A 241 -6.69 7.13 -0.14
C THR A 241 -6.09 6.07 -1.06
N PRO A 242 -5.54 6.36 -2.26
CA PRO A 242 -4.88 5.34 -3.09
C PRO A 242 -3.76 4.60 -2.35
N PHE A 243 -3.00 5.29 -1.50
CA PHE A 243 -1.98 4.66 -0.66
C PHE A 243 -2.60 3.65 0.33
N PHE A 244 -3.67 4.03 1.01
CA PHE A 244 -4.33 3.18 2.02
C PHE A 244 -5.17 2.06 1.41
N TYR A 245 -5.52 2.16 0.12
CA TYR A 245 -6.14 1.09 -0.64
C TYR A 245 -5.15 0.27 -1.46
N ALA A 246 -3.88 0.69 -1.57
CA ALA A 246 -2.84 -0.13 -2.20
C ALA A 246 -2.76 -1.50 -1.50
N GLY A 247 -2.56 -2.54 -2.29
CA GLY A 247 -2.60 -3.92 -1.82
C GLY A 247 -3.51 -4.80 -2.67
N PHE A 248 -4.60 -4.27 -3.26
CA PHE A 248 -5.38 -5.05 -4.21
C PHE A 248 -4.59 -5.42 -5.47
N ASP A 249 -3.61 -4.63 -5.85
CA ASP A 249 -2.67 -4.87 -6.94
C ASP A 249 -1.67 -6.00 -6.63
N THR A 250 -1.49 -6.37 -5.37
CA THR A 250 -0.68 -7.54 -5.01
C THR A 250 -1.33 -8.85 -5.43
N ILE A 251 -2.66 -8.87 -5.60
CA ILE A 251 -3.41 -10.02 -6.10
C ILE A 251 -2.98 -10.39 -7.52
N PRO A 252 -3.03 -9.48 -8.51
CA PRO A 252 -2.50 -9.73 -9.85
C PRO A 252 -1.02 -10.15 -9.89
N GLN A 253 -0.19 -9.61 -9.00
CA GLN A 253 1.23 -9.94 -8.95
C GLN A 253 1.50 -11.42 -8.64
N GLN A 254 0.55 -12.10 -8.02
CA GLN A 254 0.63 -13.50 -7.62
C GLN A 254 -0.28 -14.42 -8.45
N ALA A 255 -0.87 -13.92 -9.53
CA ALA A 255 -1.84 -14.66 -10.35
C ALA A 255 -1.27 -15.95 -10.96
N GLU A 256 0.03 -16.01 -11.24
CA GLU A 256 0.73 -17.20 -11.71
C GLU A 256 0.71 -18.36 -10.69
N GLU A 257 0.54 -18.05 -9.40
CA GLU A 257 0.44 -19.01 -8.30
C GLU A 257 -0.99 -19.53 -8.08
N ALA A 258 -1.94 -19.14 -8.93
CA ALA A 258 -3.35 -19.56 -8.85
C ALA A 258 -3.49 -21.08 -8.97
N ALA A 259 -4.29 -21.69 -8.08
CA ALA A 259 -4.59 -23.10 -8.11
C ALA A 259 -5.25 -23.51 -9.44
N GLU A 260 -4.95 -24.71 -9.92
CA GLU A 260 -5.58 -25.25 -11.13
C GLU A 260 -7.09 -25.33 -10.97
N GLY A 261 -7.83 -24.94 -12.03
CA GLY A 261 -9.30 -24.89 -12.00
C GLY A 261 -9.88 -23.67 -11.26
N LEU A 262 -9.08 -22.66 -10.93
CA LEU A 262 -9.58 -21.42 -10.32
C LEU A 262 -10.68 -20.79 -11.17
N ASN A 263 -11.79 -20.36 -10.52
CA ASN A 263 -12.87 -19.66 -11.20
C ASN A 263 -12.50 -18.17 -11.43
N TRP A 264 -11.96 -17.86 -12.60
CA TRP A 264 -11.49 -16.54 -12.97
C TRP A 264 -12.61 -15.48 -13.01
N ASN A 265 -13.86 -15.87 -13.27
CA ASN A 265 -15.01 -14.94 -13.18
C ASN A 265 -15.21 -14.45 -11.74
N LYS A 266 -15.08 -15.34 -10.75
CA LYS A 266 -15.14 -14.94 -9.34
C LYS A 266 -13.92 -14.15 -8.90
N PHE A 267 -12.78 -14.36 -9.53
CA PHE A 267 -11.52 -13.68 -9.19
C PHE A 267 -11.62 -12.15 -9.33
N GLY A 268 -12.13 -11.65 -10.45
CA GLY A 268 -12.30 -10.20 -10.63
C GLY A 268 -13.26 -9.56 -9.62
N LYS A 269 -14.32 -10.30 -9.22
CA LYS A 269 -15.25 -9.83 -8.19
C LYS A 269 -14.61 -9.73 -6.80
N ILE A 270 -13.63 -10.59 -6.50
CA ILE A 270 -12.93 -10.59 -5.21
C ILE A 270 -12.12 -9.32 -5.00
N ILE A 271 -11.48 -8.78 -6.05
CA ILE A 271 -10.71 -7.54 -5.96
C ILE A 271 -11.64 -6.37 -5.60
N SER A 272 -12.76 -6.25 -6.29
CA SER A 272 -13.76 -5.21 -5.99
C SER A 272 -14.36 -5.37 -4.59
N LEU A 273 -14.61 -6.61 -4.15
CA LEU A 273 -15.12 -6.90 -2.80
C LEU A 273 -14.08 -6.52 -1.72
N ALA A 274 -12.80 -6.79 -1.95
CA ALA A 274 -11.73 -6.41 -1.02
C ALA A 274 -11.66 -4.87 -0.85
N LEU A 275 -11.78 -4.12 -1.94
CA LEU A 275 -11.81 -2.65 -1.91
C LEU A 275 -13.03 -2.11 -1.16
N LEU A 276 -14.22 -2.64 -1.41
CA LEU A 276 -15.45 -2.23 -0.70
C LEU A 276 -15.39 -2.57 0.79
N ALA A 277 -14.88 -3.76 1.12
CA ALA A 277 -14.70 -4.18 2.52
C ALA A 277 -13.71 -3.26 3.25
N ALA A 278 -12.60 -2.90 2.59
CA ALA A 278 -11.62 -1.96 3.13
C ALA A 278 -12.22 -0.54 3.29
N GLY A 279 -13.04 -0.08 2.34
CA GLY A 279 -13.75 1.20 2.44
C GLY A 279 -14.68 1.26 3.64
N GLY A 280 -15.51 0.25 3.81
CA GLY A 280 -16.38 0.12 4.97
C GLY A 280 -15.59 0.07 6.28
N PHE A 281 -14.49 -0.68 6.28
CA PHE A 281 -13.59 -0.74 7.42
C PHE A 281 -13.02 0.63 7.81
N TYR A 282 -12.44 1.38 6.87
CA TYR A 282 -11.88 2.71 7.16
C TYR A 282 -12.94 3.70 7.65
N MET A 283 -14.16 3.66 7.09
CA MET A 283 -15.27 4.48 7.57
C MET A 283 -15.60 4.19 9.03
N VAL A 284 -15.76 2.92 9.39
CA VAL A 284 -16.06 2.50 10.77
C VAL A 284 -14.90 2.86 11.69
N CYS A 285 -13.66 2.67 11.24
CA CYS A 285 -12.46 3.02 11.99
C CYS A 285 -12.42 4.54 12.33
N ILE A 286 -12.57 5.40 11.31
CA ILE A 286 -12.53 6.85 11.50
C ILE A 286 -13.68 7.30 12.42
N TYR A 287 -14.89 6.77 12.23
CA TYR A 287 -16.03 7.06 13.09
C TYR A 287 -15.78 6.64 14.52
N SER A 288 -15.35 5.38 14.76
CA SER A 288 -15.11 4.84 16.08
C SER A 288 -14.12 5.68 16.87
N PHE A 289 -13.00 6.04 16.27
CA PHE A 289 -11.99 6.87 16.95
C PHE A 289 -12.35 8.34 16.99
N GLY A 290 -13.13 8.86 16.03
CA GLY A 290 -13.62 10.23 16.04
C GLY A 290 -14.72 10.50 17.06
N THR A 291 -15.33 9.45 17.62
CA THR A 291 -16.39 9.57 18.66
C THR A 291 -15.91 9.21 20.06
N ILE A 292 -14.70 8.66 20.23
CA ILE A 292 -14.20 8.17 21.53
C ILE A 292 -13.93 9.32 22.52
N LEU A 293 -13.46 10.45 22.01
CA LEU A 293 -13.12 11.68 22.73
C LEU A 293 -13.42 12.85 21.79
N ASP A 294 -13.62 14.06 22.33
CA ASP A 294 -13.64 15.26 21.47
C ASP A 294 -12.50 15.22 20.47
N TRP A 295 -12.82 15.27 19.17
CA TRP A 295 -11.83 14.99 18.13
C TRP A 295 -10.69 16.03 18.09
N HIS A 296 -10.90 17.26 18.59
CA HIS A 296 -9.83 18.26 18.72
C HIS A 296 -8.81 17.88 19.81
N GLU A 297 -9.27 17.22 20.88
CA GLU A 297 -8.38 16.69 21.90
C GLU A 297 -7.73 15.39 21.43
N PHE A 298 -8.48 14.54 20.72
CA PHE A 298 -7.99 13.29 20.15
C PHE A 298 -6.75 13.52 19.27
N VAL A 299 -6.78 14.50 18.36
CA VAL A 299 -5.69 14.73 17.39
C VAL A 299 -4.44 15.37 17.99
N LYS A 300 -4.45 15.79 19.26
CA LYS A 300 -3.26 16.36 19.94
C LYS A 300 -2.20 15.29 20.26
N SER A 301 -2.59 14.02 20.36
CA SER A 301 -1.65 12.93 20.63
C SER A 301 -0.89 12.53 19.38
N PRO A 302 0.40 12.19 19.48
CA PRO A 302 1.17 11.64 18.35
C PRO A 302 0.63 10.31 17.81
N VAL A 303 0.03 9.49 18.67
CA VAL A 303 -0.63 8.21 18.31
C VAL A 303 -1.98 8.14 19.02
N PRO A 304 -2.98 8.93 18.51
CA PRO A 304 -4.20 9.19 19.25
C PRO A 304 -5.02 7.94 19.55
N ALA A 305 -5.08 6.99 18.61
CA ALA A 305 -5.82 5.74 18.79
C ALA A 305 -5.33 4.94 20.02
N LEU A 306 -4.02 4.84 20.21
CA LEU A 306 -3.45 4.15 21.39
C LEU A 306 -3.61 4.98 22.67
N ALA A 307 -3.44 6.29 22.60
CA ALA A 307 -3.57 7.17 23.76
C ALA A 307 -4.98 7.08 24.38
N CYS A 308 -6.03 7.04 23.57
CA CYS A 308 -7.41 6.88 24.04
C CYS A 308 -7.65 5.51 24.67
N LEU A 309 -7.14 4.44 24.08
CA LEU A 309 -7.28 3.08 24.64
C LEU A 309 -6.58 2.95 25.99
N LYS A 310 -5.45 3.66 26.19
CA LYS A 310 -4.77 3.75 27.50
C LYS A 310 -5.68 4.37 28.56
N GLY A 311 -6.44 5.39 28.22
CA GLY A 311 -7.40 6.04 29.11
C GLY A 311 -8.59 5.14 29.49
N ILE A 312 -8.94 4.16 28.66
CA ILE A 312 -10.04 3.23 28.92
C ILE A 312 -9.58 2.02 29.74
N ASN A 313 -8.53 1.33 29.28
CA ASN A 313 -8.03 0.12 29.93
C ASN A 313 -6.55 -0.15 29.57
N MET A 314 -5.70 -0.27 30.60
CA MET A 314 -4.27 -0.49 30.42
C MET A 314 -3.94 -1.82 29.74
N LEU A 315 -4.67 -2.90 30.02
CA LEU A 315 -4.43 -4.20 29.37
C LEU A 315 -4.77 -4.16 27.89
N LEU A 316 -5.87 -3.49 27.54
CA LEU A 316 -6.26 -3.26 26.14
C LEU A 316 -5.21 -2.41 25.40
N TYR A 317 -4.73 -1.34 26.04
CA TYR A 317 -3.63 -0.53 25.52
C TYR A 317 -2.38 -1.36 25.23
N LEU A 318 -1.92 -2.16 26.20
CA LEU A 318 -0.72 -3.00 26.04
C LEU A 318 -0.89 -4.04 24.93
N ALA A 319 -2.05 -4.70 24.86
CA ALA A 319 -2.36 -5.66 23.80
C ALA A 319 -2.34 -4.99 22.43
N MET A 320 -2.99 -3.84 22.31
CA MET A 320 -3.04 -3.08 21.05
C MET A 320 -1.68 -2.49 20.67
N LEU A 321 -0.88 -2.07 21.64
CA LEU A 321 0.46 -1.58 21.39
C LEU A 321 1.37 -2.65 20.79
N VAL A 322 1.31 -3.89 21.31
CA VAL A 322 2.05 -5.02 20.74
C VAL A 322 1.55 -5.34 19.33
N ILE A 323 0.24 -5.47 19.15
CA ILE A 323 -0.37 -5.76 17.85
C ILE A 323 -0.02 -4.67 16.82
N ALA A 324 -0.12 -3.39 17.22
CA ALA A 324 0.21 -2.26 16.34
C ALA A 324 1.70 -2.21 16.00
N THR A 325 2.59 -2.58 16.92
CA THR A 325 4.04 -2.59 16.65
C THR A 325 4.46 -3.72 15.71
N LEU A 326 3.80 -4.88 15.80
CA LEU A 326 4.07 -6.01 14.90
C LEU A 326 3.32 -5.90 13.57
N GLY A 327 2.19 -5.22 13.55
CA GLY A 327 1.31 -5.08 12.39
C GLY A 327 2.00 -4.60 11.11
N PRO A 328 2.89 -3.58 11.17
CA PRO A 328 3.60 -3.05 10.00
C PRO A 328 4.42 -4.09 9.23
N MET A 329 4.87 -5.14 9.90
CA MET A 329 5.63 -6.21 9.23
C MET A 329 4.81 -6.96 8.17
N GLY A 330 3.48 -7.00 8.31
CA GLY A 330 2.59 -7.62 7.35
C GLY A 330 2.61 -6.92 6.00
N PRO A 331 2.12 -5.68 5.88
CA PRO A 331 2.19 -4.89 4.65
C PRO A 331 3.62 -4.78 4.12
N MET A 332 4.62 -4.48 4.97
CA MET A 332 6.03 -4.46 4.57
C MET A 332 6.42 -5.73 3.82
N ASN A 333 6.07 -6.90 4.35
CA ASN A 333 6.38 -8.18 3.72
C ASN A 333 5.65 -8.37 2.38
N SER A 334 4.35 -8.02 2.31
CA SER A 334 3.55 -8.12 1.08
C SER A 334 4.10 -7.24 -0.04
N PHE A 335 4.36 -5.97 0.27
CA PHE A 335 4.86 -5.01 -0.72
C PHE A 335 6.32 -5.26 -1.10
N TYR A 336 7.12 -5.78 -0.18
CA TYR A 336 8.48 -6.22 -0.50
C TYR A 336 8.45 -7.34 -1.55
N GLY A 337 7.60 -8.35 -1.34
CA GLY A 337 7.40 -9.43 -2.29
C GLY A 337 6.84 -8.95 -3.63
N ALA A 338 5.81 -8.12 -3.63
CA ALA A 338 5.19 -7.59 -4.85
C ALA A 338 6.17 -6.73 -5.67
N THR A 339 6.85 -5.77 -5.02
CA THR A 339 7.79 -4.86 -5.70
C THR A 339 8.98 -5.62 -6.28
N SER A 340 9.50 -6.63 -5.57
CA SER A 340 10.59 -7.46 -6.09
C SER A 340 10.18 -8.22 -7.35
N ARG A 341 8.92 -8.67 -7.46
CA ARG A 341 8.38 -9.34 -8.66
C ARG A 341 8.16 -8.35 -9.83
N ILE A 342 7.77 -7.11 -9.54
CA ILE A 342 7.70 -6.05 -10.57
C ILE A 342 9.08 -5.83 -11.18
N MET A 343 10.12 -5.65 -10.36
CA MET A 343 11.49 -5.46 -10.83
C MET A 343 12.00 -6.70 -11.59
N LEU A 344 11.66 -7.92 -11.15
CA LEU A 344 11.97 -9.17 -11.86
C LEU A 344 11.32 -9.20 -13.25
N ALA A 345 10.02 -8.87 -13.34
CA ALA A 345 9.30 -8.83 -14.62
C ALA A 345 9.91 -7.81 -15.57
N MET A 346 10.29 -6.63 -15.07
CA MET A 346 11.02 -5.62 -15.85
C MET A 346 12.39 -6.13 -16.32
N GLY A 347 13.12 -6.86 -15.46
CA GLY A 347 14.37 -7.50 -15.82
C GLY A 347 14.21 -8.55 -16.93
N ARG A 348 13.22 -9.48 -16.79
CA ARG A 348 12.90 -10.51 -17.78
C ARG A 348 12.53 -9.93 -19.15
N LYS A 349 11.86 -8.77 -19.17
CA LYS A 349 11.58 -8.00 -20.40
C LYS A 349 12.77 -7.19 -20.90
N GLY A 350 13.90 -7.27 -20.21
CA GLY A 350 15.11 -6.50 -20.53
C GLY A 350 14.90 -4.98 -20.41
N GLN A 351 13.94 -4.55 -19.63
CA GLN A 351 13.70 -3.15 -19.29
C GLN A 351 14.68 -2.67 -18.22
N LEU A 352 15.09 -3.53 -17.30
CA LEU A 352 16.19 -3.34 -16.34
C LEU A 352 17.41 -4.20 -16.72
N PRO A 353 18.58 -3.97 -16.11
CA PRO A 353 19.76 -4.82 -16.27
C PRO A 353 19.44 -6.29 -16.05
N GLU A 354 20.12 -7.18 -16.76
CA GLU A 354 19.85 -8.63 -16.80
C GLU A 354 19.88 -9.28 -15.40
N GLN A 355 20.72 -8.76 -14.50
CA GLN A 355 20.82 -9.23 -13.12
C GLN A 355 19.48 -9.13 -12.34
N PHE A 356 18.55 -8.26 -12.74
CA PHE A 356 17.20 -8.20 -12.15
C PHE A 356 16.32 -9.38 -12.59
N ALA A 357 16.66 -10.06 -13.69
CA ALA A 357 15.95 -11.27 -14.14
C ALA A 357 16.38 -12.54 -13.39
N GLU A 358 17.47 -12.48 -12.61
CA GLU A 358 17.99 -13.62 -11.89
C GLU A 358 17.19 -13.93 -10.62
N VAL A 359 16.88 -15.22 -10.45
CA VAL A 359 16.26 -15.73 -9.21
C VAL A 359 17.21 -16.69 -8.50
N ASP A 360 17.11 -16.76 -7.19
CA ASP A 360 17.87 -17.74 -6.42
C ASP A 360 17.32 -19.15 -6.68
N PRO A 361 18.14 -20.12 -7.14
CA PRO A 361 17.66 -21.46 -7.43
C PRO A 361 17.07 -22.21 -6.23
N LYS A 362 17.47 -21.84 -4.99
CA LYS A 362 17.01 -22.51 -3.78
C LYS A 362 15.71 -21.89 -3.23
N SER A 363 15.65 -20.56 -3.18
CA SER A 363 14.53 -19.84 -2.58
C SER A 363 13.51 -19.32 -3.59
N GLY A 364 13.87 -19.20 -4.88
CA GLY A 364 13.06 -18.55 -5.92
C GLY A 364 13.00 -17.02 -5.77
N ALA A 365 13.78 -16.42 -4.88
CA ALA A 365 13.75 -14.98 -4.63
C ALA A 365 14.57 -14.20 -5.70
N PRO A 366 14.06 -13.03 -6.19
CA PRO A 366 14.81 -12.15 -7.10
C PRO A 366 15.91 -11.43 -6.34
N LYS A 367 17.15 -11.95 -6.42
CA LYS A 367 18.28 -11.50 -5.57
C LYS A 367 18.52 -9.99 -5.59
N LEU A 368 18.75 -9.42 -6.77
CA LEU A 368 19.12 -8.01 -6.90
C LEU A 368 17.96 -7.08 -6.51
N ALA A 369 16.73 -7.43 -6.91
CA ALA A 369 15.55 -6.68 -6.50
C ALA A 369 15.39 -6.66 -4.97
N CYS A 370 15.59 -7.81 -4.31
CA CYS A 370 15.58 -7.89 -2.85
C CYS A 370 16.69 -7.03 -2.21
N VAL A 371 17.90 -7.01 -2.75
CA VAL A 371 18.98 -6.16 -2.23
C VAL A 371 18.63 -4.66 -2.35
N VAL A 372 18.14 -4.23 -3.51
CA VAL A 372 17.77 -2.83 -3.76
C VAL A 372 16.64 -2.38 -2.82
N LEU A 373 15.58 -3.18 -2.71
CA LEU A 373 14.47 -2.89 -1.80
C LEU A 373 14.89 -2.94 -0.34
N GLY A 374 15.79 -3.87 0.02
CA GLY A 374 16.37 -3.95 1.35
C GLY A 374 17.10 -2.66 1.71
N ALA A 375 17.94 -2.14 0.82
CA ALA A 375 18.64 -0.88 1.01
C ALA A 375 17.67 0.30 1.21
N ILE A 376 16.58 0.35 0.44
CA ILE A 376 15.53 1.39 0.59
C ILE A 376 14.80 1.22 1.94
N THR A 377 14.45 -0.01 2.31
CA THR A 377 13.69 -0.31 3.53
C THR A 377 14.46 0.07 4.80
N VAL A 378 15.78 -0.22 4.86
CA VAL A 378 16.61 0.09 6.04
C VAL A 378 16.83 1.58 6.26
N VAL A 379 16.58 2.41 5.26
CA VAL A 379 16.62 3.88 5.41
C VAL A 379 15.39 4.38 6.21
N GLY A 380 14.25 3.68 6.12
CA GLY A 380 12.99 4.09 6.72
C GLY A 380 13.10 4.56 8.17
N PRO A 381 13.59 3.73 9.14
CA PRO A 381 13.65 4.11 10.55
C PRO A 381 14.39 5.40 10.86
N PHE A 382 15.23 5.87 9.94
CA PHE A 382 16.02 7.10 10.07
C PHE A 382 15.28 8.36 9.56
N LEU A 383 14.13 8.22 8.89
CA LEU A 383 13.44 9.36 8.26
C LEU A 383 12.50 10.11 9.21
N GLY A 384 12.14 9.53 10.37
CA GLY A 384 11.26 10.15 11.34
C GLY A 384 9.78 10.20 10.92
N LYS A 385 8.88 10.38 11.92
CA LYS A 385 7.42 10.29 11.73
C LYS A 385 6.89 11.27 10.67
N ASN A 386 7.42 12.49 10.60
CA ASN A 386 6.88 13.52 9.71
C ASN A 386 7.16 13.25 8.22
N MET A 387 7.93 12.22 7.88
CA MET A 387 8.06 11.71 6.51
C MET A 387 6.89 10.82 6.07
N LEU A 388 6.03 10.36 6.99
CA LEU A 388 4.91 9.47 6.64
C LEU A 388 3.97 10.10 5.60
N ILE A 389 3.52 11.35 5.80
CA ILE A 389 2.62 12.03 4.86
C ILE A 389 3.28 12.28 3.49
N PRO A 390 4.51 12.86 3.40
CA PRO A 390 5.20 12.99 2.12
C PRO A 390 5.34 11.66 1.36
N LEU A 391 5.74 10.60 2.04
CA LEU A 391 5.86 9.28 1.41
C LEU A 391 4.51 8.73 0.96
N THR A 392 3.43 8.98 1.72
CA THR A 392 2.06 8.62 1.36
C THR A 392 1.63 9.31 0.05
N ASN A 393 1.86 10.63 -0.07
CA ASN A 393 1.51 11.41 -1.26
C ASN A 393 2.27 10.94 -2.51
N VAL A 394 3.59 10.72 -2.37
CA VAL A 394 4.44 10.22 -3.47
C VAL A 394 4.01 8.84 -3.91
N SER A 395 3.75 7.93 -2.96
CA SER A 395 3.28 6.60 -3.25
C SER A 395 1.90 6.63 -3.91
N ALA A 396 0.97 7.46 -3.41
CA ALA A 396 -0.36 7.64 -4.00
C ALA A 396 -0.29 8.09 -5.46
N LEU A 397 0.56 9.08 -5.79
CA LEU A 397 0.75 9.54 -7.17
C LEU A 397 1.29 8.41 -8.06
N ALA A 398 2.36 7.74 -7.62
CA ALA A 398 3.02 6.70 -8.40
C ALA A 398 2.11 5.49 -8.63
N PHE A 399 1.36 5.10 -7.59
CA PHE A 399 0.40 4.00 -7.63
C PHE A 399 -0.79 4.32 -8.54
N ILE A 400 -1.45 5.47 -8.34
CA ILE A 400 -2.65 5.83 -9.13
C ILE A 400 -2.31 6.09 -10.60
N PHE A 401 -1.10 6.61 -10.91
CA PHE A 401 -0.61 6.71 -12.28
C PHE A 401 -0.52 5.33 -12.93
N SER A 402 0.05 4.36 -12.23
CA SER A 402 0.18 2.98 -12.73
C SER A 402 -1.20 2.33 -12.93
N CYS A 403 -2.15 2.56 -12.01
CA CYS A 403 -3.53 2.13 -12.15
C CYS A 403 -4.21 2.75 -13.40
N GLY A 404 -3.99 4.04 -13.64
CA GLY A 404 -4.49 4.73 -14.83
C GLY A 404 -3.94 4.14 -16.13
N MET A 405 -2.64 3.81 -16.16
CA MET A 405 -2.02 3.15 -17.31
C MET A 405 -2.57 1.75 -17.56
N VAL A 406 -2.86 0.99 -16.51
CA VAL A 406 -3.52 -0.33 -16.61
C VAL A 406 -4.94 -0.19 -17.14
N ALA A 407 -5.69 0.83 -16.69
CA ALA A 407 -7.04 1.09 -17.19
C ALA A 407 -7.03 1.50 -18.69
N LEU A 408 -6.08 2.34 -19.09
CA LEU A 408 -5.87 2.68 -20.50
C LEU A 408 -5.46 1.45 -21.32
N ALA A 409 -4.61 0.58 -20.78
CA ALA A 409 -4.21 -0.67 -21.42
C ALA A 409 -5.41 -1.60 -21.63
N CYS A 410 -6.26 -1.77 -20.61
CA CYS A 410 -7.48 -2.55 -20.70
C CYS A 410 -8.42 -2.03 -21.81
N LEU A 411 -8.62 -0.71 -21.85
CA LEU A 411 -9.44 -0.09 -22.91
C LEU A 411 -8.84 -0.35 -24.30
N ARG A 412 -7.53 -0.16 -24.48
CA ARG A 412 -6.85 -0.35 -25.75
C ARG A 412 -6.87 -1.81 -26.22
N MET A 413 -6.67 -2.77 -25.29
CA MET A 413 -6.72 -4.21 -25.60
C MET A 413 -8.11 -4.67 -26.05
N ARG A 414 -9.18 -3.95 -25.73
CA ARG A 414 -10.52 -4.17 -26.28
C ARG A 414 -10.62 -3.86 -27.78
N PHE A 415 -9.65 -3.13 -28.34
CA PHE A 415 -9.57 -2.78 -29.77
C PHE A 415 -8.50 -3.57 -30.52
N ILE A 416 -7.33 -3.80 -29.91
CA ILE A 416 -6.20 -4.44 -30.59
C ILE A 416 -6.21 -5.98 -30.44
N GLU A 417 -6.83 -6.50 -29.36
CA GLU A 417 -6.98 -7.93 -29.09
C GLU A 417 -8.46 -8.26 -28.76
N PRO A 418 -9.40 -8.07 -29.69
CA PRO A 418 -10.83 -8.28 -29.42
C PRO A 418 -11.15 -9.73 -29.07
N ASP A 419 -10.40 -10.68 -29.65
CA ASP A 419 -10.60 -12.13 -29.47
C ASP A 419 -9.93 -12.71 -28.21
N LEU A 420 -9.22 -11.86 -27.43
CA LEU A 420 -8.60 -12.30 -26.19
C LEU A 420 -9.68 -12.84 -25.22
N PRO A 421 -9.59 -14.10 -24.74
CA PRO A 421 -10.54 -14.62 -23.78
C PRO A 421 -10.57 -13.80 -22.49
N ARG A 422 -11.75 -13.34 -22.08
CA ARG A 422 -11.97 -12.57 -20.85
C ARG A 422 -12.95 -13.31 -19.96
N PRO A 423 -12.48 -14.22 -19.11
CA PRO A 423 -13.36 -14.98 -18.20
C PRO A 423 -14.13 -14.08 -17.24
N TYR A 424 -13.61 -12.89 -16.94
CA TYR A 424 -14.27 -11.81 -16.23
C TYR A 424 -14.16 -10.53 -17.05
N GLU A 425 -15.25 -9.80 -17.14
CA GLU A 425 -15.31 -8.49 -17.80
C GLU A 425 -15.67 -7.39 -16.80
N VAL A 426 -15.10 -6.20 -17.00
CA VAL A 426 -15.44 -5.00 -16.22
C VAL A 426 -16.94 -4.73 -16.35
N PRO A 427 -17.67 -4.57 -15.22
CA PRO A 427 -19.08 -4.19 -15.26
C PRO A 427 -19.30 -2.89 -16.05
N GLY A 428 -20.26 -2.89 -16.96
CA GLY A 428 -20.48 -1.77 -17.88
C GLY A 428 -19.49 -1.69 -19.06
N GLY A 429 -18.60 -2.68 -19.21
CA GLY A 429 -17.69 -2.77 -20.36
C GLY A 429 -16.80 -1.52 -20.51
N LYS A 430 -16.78 -0.93 -21.71
CA LYS A 430 -15.95 0.27 -22.01
C LYS A 430 -16.32 1.48 -21.14
N PHE A 431 -17.58 1.62 -20.72
CA PHE A 431 -18.01 2.68 -19.81
C PHE A 431 -17.41 2.53 -18.43
N GLY A 432 -17.45 1.30 -17.85
CA GLY A 432 -16.81 1.02 -16.56
C GLY A 432 -15.29 1.24 -16.57
N ILE A 433 -14.62 0.87 -17.68
CA ILE A 433 -13.19 1.18 -17.87
C ILE A 433 -12.98 2.70 -17.95
N GLY A 434 -13.86 3.44 -18.65
CA GLY A 434 -13.83 4.90 -18.71
C GLY A 434 -13.95 5.56 -17.35
N LEU A 435 -14.79 5.02 -16.44
CA LEU A 435 -14.88 5.49 -15.05
C LEU A 435 -13.58 5.26 -14.28
N ALA A 436 -12.92 4.12 -14.46
CA ALA A 436 -11.62 3.86 -13.85
C ALA A 436 -10.55 4.86 -14.32
N ILE A 437 -10.50 5.15 -15.63
CA ILE A 437 -9.58 6.15 -16.20
C ILE A 437 -9.88 7.54 -15.62
N ALA A 438 -11.14 7.95 -15.59
CA ALA A 438 -11.56 9.25 -15.06
C ALA A 438 -11.20 9.39 -13.56
N ALA A 439 -11.44 8.36 -12.75
CA ALA A 439 -11.09 8.35 -11.34
C ALA A 439 -9.58 8.54 -11.12
N CYS A 440 -8.75 7.79 -11.86
CA CYS A 440 -7.29 7.95 -11.81
C CYS A 440 -6.86 9.35 -12.26
N ALA A 441 -7.42 9.87 -13.36
CA ALA A 441 -7.08 11.18 -13.89
C ALA A 441 -7.45 12.32 -12.92
N ILE A 442 -8.60 12.23 -12.24
CA ILE A 442 -9.02 13.19 -11.21
C ILE A 442 -8.02 13.22 -10.06
N ILE A 443 -7.67 12.05 -9.49
CA ILE A 443 -6.73 11.99 -8.35
C ILE A 443 -5.33 12.47 -8.77
N ILE A 444 -4.83 12.08 -9.95
CA ILE A 444 -3.57 12.58 -10.49
C ILE A 444 -3.62 14.11 -10.64
N GLY A 445 -4.70 14.64 -11.23
CA GLY A 445 -4.88 16.06 -11.39
C GLY A 445 -4.84 16.82 -10.05
N LEU A 446 -5.51 16.30 -9.03
CA LEU A 446 -5.51 16.89 -7.68
C LEU A 446 -4.12 16.89 -7.03
N LEU A 447 -3.28 15.88 -7.30
CA LEU A 447 -1.91 15.80 -6.77
C LEU A 447 -0.91 16.67 -7.53
N VAL A 448 -1.12 16.87 -8.83
CA VAL A 448 -0.14 17.50 -9.72
C VAL A 448 -0.44 18.99 -9.96
N ILE A 449 -1.72 19.39 -10.00
CA ILE A 449 -2.09 20.79 -10.29
C ILE A 449 -1.72 21.70 -9.10
N PRO A 450 -0.88 22.73 -9.28
CA PRO A 450 -0.34 23.54 -8.19
C PRO A 450 -1.39 24.29 -7.33
N PHE A 451 -2.56 24.56 -7.90
CA PHE A 451 -3.67 25.27 -7.22
C PHE A 451 -4.59 24.33 -6.44
N SER A 452 -4.36 23.03 -6.50
CA SER A 452 -5.09 22.05 -5.70
C SER A 452 -4.69 22.15 -4.23
N PRO A 453 -5.63 22.05 -3.29
CA PRO A 453 -5.31 21.98 -1.86
C PRO A 453 -4.48 20.75 -1.50
N ALA A 454 -4.47 19.75 -2.37
CA ALA A 454 -3.77 18.47 -2.22
C ALA A 454 -2.49 18.36 -3.06
N SER A 455 -2.05 19.43 -3.74
CA SER A 455 -0.87 19.39 -4.60
C SER A 455 0.39 18.98 -3.86
N LEU A 456 1.27 18.24 -4.53
CA LEU A 456 2.56 17.83 -3.99
C LEU A 456 3.44 19.04 -3.66
N ASN A 457 4.15 18.95 -2.55
CA ASN A 457 5.13 19.95 -2.12
C ASN A 457 6.52 19.68 -2.73
N MET A 458 7.49 20.59 -2.46
CA MET A 458 8.86 20.49 -3.01
C MET A 458 9.59 19.20 -2.58
N VAL A 459 9.39 18.72 -1.35
CA VAL A 459 10.02 17.50 -0.85
C VAL A 459 9.46 16.28 -1.60
N GLU A 460 8.15 16.22 -1.77
CA GLU A 460 7.45 15.16 -2.49
C GLU A 460 7.87 15.12 -3.97
N TRP A 461 7.91 16.29 -4.64
CA TRP A 461 8.41 16.37 -6.01
C TRP A 461 9.88 15.98 -6.14
N SER A 462 10.74 16.31 -5.19
CA SER A 462 12.15 15.91 -5.24
C SER A 462 12.33 14.40 -5.21
N ILE A 463 11.49 13.69 -4.46
CA ILE A 463 11.49 12.22 -4.42
C ILE A 463 11.05 11.65 -5.77
N VAL A 464 9.95 12.14 -6.34
CA VAL A 464 9.43 11.68 -7.65
C VAL A 464 10.46 11.92 -8.76
N ILE A 465 10.99 13.14 -8.86
CA ILE A 465 11.96 13.52 -9.90
C ILE A 465 13.26 12.74 -9.72
N GLY A 466 13.76 12.61 -8.50
CA GLY A 466 14.95 11.80 -8.20
C GLY A 466 14.80 10.35 -8.64
N TRP A 467 13.64 9.73 -8.33
CA TRP A 467 13.34 8.37 -8.75
C TRP A 467 13.26 8.22 -10.27
N LEU A 468 12.59 9.16 -10.94
CA LEU A 468 12.51 9.17 -12.41
C LEU A 468 13.88 9.36 -13.05
N ALA A 469 14.73 10.23 -12.51
CA ALA A 469 16.09 10.44 -13.00
C ALA A 469 16.94 9.15 -12.90
N VAL A 470 16.88 8.45 -11.77
CA VAL A 470 17.52 7.12 -11.60
C VAL A 470 16.99 6.12 -12.62
N GLY A 471 15.68 6.09 -12.81
CA GLY A 471 15.04 5.22 -13.79
C GLY A 471 15.50 5.49 -15.22
N LEU A 472 15.53 6.76 -15.63
CA LEU A 472 16.00 7.14 -16.97
C LEU A 472 17.49 6.77 -17.17
N ALA A 473 18.32 6.95 -16.16
CA ALA A 473 19.74 6.53 -16.20
C ALA A 473 19.87 5.01 -16.35
N LEU A 474 19.10 4.22 -15.60
CA LEU A 474 19.08 2.76 -15.71
C LEU A 474 18.56 2.30 -17.08
N MET A 475 17.53 2.95 -17.63
CA MET A 475 17.03 2.65 -18.96
C MET A 475 18.06 2.92 -20.04
N ALA A 476 18.75 4.08 -19.98
CA ALA A 476 19.83 4.42 -20.90
C ALA A 476 20.99 3.42 -20.83
N PHE A 477 21.42 3.05 -19.61
CA PHE A 477 22.45 2.05 -19.38
C PHE A 477 22.08 0.67 -19.93
N THR A 478 20.84 0.21 -19.69
CA THR A 478 20.36 -1.09 -20.18
C THR A 478 20.29 -1.11 -21.70
N ASN A 479 19.87 -0.01 -22.34
CA ASN A 479 19.82 0.10 -23.79
C ASN A 479 21.20 0.19 -24.46
N SER A 480 22.19 0.80 -23.79
CA SER A 480 23.56 0.89 -24.32
C SER A 480 24.28 -0.46 -24.37
N ARG A 481 23.95 -1.39 -23.45
CA ARG A 481 24.52 -2.73 -23.42
C ARG A 481 23.90 -3.71 -24.43
N LYS A 482 22.79 -3.35 -25.06
CA LYS A 482 22.11 -4.16 -26.09
C LYS A 482 22.54 -3.80 -27.52
N LYS A 483 23.28 -2.73 -27.68
CA LYS A 483 23.98 -2.37 -28.93
C LYS A 483 25.38 -2.96 -28.95
#